data_bb1f8c71694e05aac4ed0acf05fb403d
#
_entry.id   bb1f8c71694e05aac4ed0acf05fb403d
#
_cell.length_a   1.000
_cell.length_b   1.000
_cell.length_c   1.000
_cell.angle_alpha   90.00
_cell.angle_beta   90.00
_cell.angle_gamma   90.00
#
_symmetry.space_group_name_H-M   'P 1'
#
loop_
_entity.id
_entity.type
_entity.pdbx_description
1 polymer ?
#
loop_
_entity_poly.entity_id
_entity_poly.type
_entity_poly.pdbx_seq_one_letter_code
_entity_poly.pdbx_strand_id
1 'polypeptide(L)' 'MQPTFYVRAKWDEEAGVWYTAETSIRGLVTEAETLEKLRERLMLIIPDFLEEQMPERAVLHILAESADELIREAAE' A
#
# COMPACT_ATOMS: atom_id res chain seq x y z
N MET A 1 18.10 11.45 11.61
CA MET A 1 16.97 11.46 10.69
C MET A 1 16.59 10.04 10.32
N GLN A 2 15.31 9.70 10.39
CA GLN A 2 14.87 8.37 10.05
C GLN A 2 14.59 8.27 8.55
N PRO A 3 14.98 7.17 7.94
CA PRO A 3 14.60 6.95 6.55
C PRO A 3 13.11 6.73 6.41
N THR A 4 12.59 7.05 5.24
CA THR A 4 11.17 6.90 4.95
C THR A 4 11.01 5.98 3.75
N PHE A 5 10.16 4.97 3.92
CA PHE A 5 9.77 4.12 2.80
C PHE A 5 8.39 4.54 2.34
N TYR A 6 8.20 4.59 1.05
CA TYR A 6 6.95 5.06 0.45
C TYR A 6 6.25 3.92 -0.27
N VAL A 7 4.96 3.82 -0.03
CA VAL A 7 4.12 2.85 -0.72
C VAL A 7 2.87 3.57 -1.21
N ARG A 8 2.60 3.45 -2.49
CA ARG A 8 1.34 3.91 -3.05
C ARG A 8 0.46 2.70 -3.25
N ALA A 9 -0.68 2.69 -2.58
CA ALA A 9 -1.63 1.59 -2.66
C ALA A 9 -2.80 1.99 -3.53
N LYS A 10 -3.23 1.08 -4.39
CA LYS A 10 -4.40 1.30 -5.24
C LYS A 10 -5.38 0.17 -5.05
N TRP A 11 -6.63 0.49 -5.29
CA TRP A 11 -7.70 -0.48 -5.18
C TRP A 11 -7.89 -1.20 -6.53
N ASP A 12 -7.93 -2.52 -6.46
CA ASP A 12 -8.22 -3.34 -7.64
C ASP A 12 -9.66 -3.84 -7.49
N GLU A 13 -10.54 -3.26 -8.29
CA GLU A 13 -11.96 -3.56 -8.22
C GLU A 13 -12.26 -5.01 -8.54
N GLU A 14 -11.54 -5.55 -9.50
CA GLU A 14 -11.76 -6.93 -9.95
C GLU A 14 -11.36 -7.93 -8.88
N ALA A 15 -10.20 -7.73 -8.31
CA ALA A 15 -9.67 -8.65 -7.30
C ALA A 15 -10.20 -8.35 -5.91
N GLY A 16 -10.74 -7.15 -5.69
CA GLY A 16 -11.25 -6.77 -4.38
C GLY A 16 -10.14 -6.59 -3.35
N VAL A 17 -9.02 -6.05 -3.78
CA VAL A 17 -7.89 -5.88 -2.87
C VAL A 17 -7.22 -4.53 -3.09
N TRP A 18 -6.52 -4.09 -2.05
CA TRP A 18 -5.57 -3.00 -2.15
C TRP A 18 -4.20 -3.60 -2.43
N TYR A 19 -3.49 -3.06 -3.39
CA TYR A 19 -2.20 -3.62 -3.75
C TYR A 19 -1.15 -2.52 -3.81
N THR A 20 0.11 -2.91 -3.71
CA THR A 20 1.23 -1.98 -3.78
C THR A 20 1.49 -1.65 -5.24
N ALA A 21 0.99 -0.49 -5.68
CA ALA A 21 1.14 -0.06 -7.07
C ALA A 21 2.53 0.50 -7.32
N GLU A 22 3.03 1.27 -6.37
CA GLU A 22 4.37 1.84 -6.45
C GLU A 22 4.99 1.82 -5.07
N THR A 23 6.28 1.58 -5.00
CA THR A 23 6.97 1.56 -3.73
C THR A 23 8.44 1.94 -3.94
N SER A 24 9.01 2.58 -2.93
CA SER A 24 10.44 2.90 -2.95
C SER A 24 11.30 1.67 -2.67
N ILE A 25 10.68 0.56 -2.27
CA ILE A 25 11.40 -0.68 -2.02
C ILE A 25 11.26 -1.56 -3.25
N ARG A 26 12.35 -1.73 -3.97
CA ARG A 26 12.34 -2.47 -5.22
C ARG A 26 11.91 -3.92 -4.98
N GLY A 27 10.96 -4.36 -5.80
CA GLY A 27 10.51 -5.74 -5.74
C GLY A 27 9.47 -6.06 -4.71
N LEU A 28 9.07 -5.07 -3.90
CA LEU A 28 8.05 -5.29 -2.88
C LEU A 28 6.67 -5.30 -3.52
N VAL A 29 6.01 -6.44 -3.46
CA VAL A 29 4.67 -6.61 -4.01
C VAL A 29 3.82 -7.34 -2.99
N THR A 30 2.68 -6.76 -2.64
CA THR A 30 1.75 -7.41 -1.74
C THR A 30 0.36 -6.81 -1.93
N GLU A 31 -0.62 -7.46 -1.32
CA GLU A 31 -1.99 -7.01 -1.41
C GLU A 31 -2.77 -7.45 -0.18
N ALA A 32 -3.90 -6.82 0.06
CA ALA A 32 -4.78 -7.19 1.16
C ALA A 32 -6.17 -6.64 0.87
N GLU A 33 -7.17 -7.21 1.53
CA GLU A 33 -8.56 -6.85 1.28
C GLU A 33 -8.92 -5.48 1.83
N THR A 34 -8.21 -5.01 2.85
CA THR A 34 -8.45 -3.69 3.42
C THR A 34 -7.14 -2.95 3.55
N LEU A 35 -7.23 -1.62 3.63
CA LEU A 35 -6.04 -0.81 3.83
C LEU A 35 -5.37 -1.11 5.16
N GLU A 36 -6.18 -1.36 6.19
CA GLU A 36 -5.63 -1.68 7.49
C GLU A 36 -4.82 -2.98 7.44
N LYS A 37 -5.36 -3.99 6.77
CA LYS A 37 -4.65 -5.25 6.63
C LYS A 37 -3.41 -5.09 5.77
N LEU A 38 -3.47 -4.27 4.74
CA LEU A 38 -2.30 -4.00 3.92
C LEU A 38 -1.20 -3.36 4.75
N ARG A 39 -1.57 -2.38 5.58
CA ARG A 39 -0.62 -1.72 6.45
C ARG A 39 0.02 -2.71 7.41
N GLU A 40 -0.80 -3.55 8.04
CA GLU A 40 -0.28 -4.56 8.97
C GLU A 40 0.67 -5.51 8.26
N ARG A 41 0.30 -5.93 7.05
CA ARG A 41 1.14 -6.83 6.28
C ARG A 41 2.48 -6.19 5.92
N LEU A 42 2.44 -4.92 5.51
CA LEU A 42 3.66 -4.20 5.17
C LEU A 42 4.56 -4.05 6.38
N MET A 43 3.99 -3.80 7.55
CA MET A 43 4.77 -3.67 8.77
C MET A 43 5.50 -4.96 9.11
N LEU A 44 4.95 -6.09 8.72
CA LEU A 44 5.56 -7.38 8.96
C LEU A 44 6.57 -7.77 7.89
N ILE A 45 6.22 -7.55 6.63
CA ILE A 45 7.06 -8.07 5.55
C ILE A 45 8.24 -7.18 5.20
N ILE A 46 8.14 -5.87 5.41
CA ILE A 46 9.24 -4.98 5.02
C ILE A 46 10.53 -5.30 5.80
N PRO A 47 10.49 -5.43 7.13
CA PRO A 47 11.72 -5.79 7.84
C PRO A 47 12.29 -7.12 7.38
N ASP A 48 11.40 -8.07 7.12
CA ASP A 48 11.81 -9.40 6.68
C ASP A 48 12.41 -9.36 5.27
N PHE A 49 11.81 -8.54 4.43
CA PHE A 49 12.26 -8.39 3.04
C PHE A 49 13.62 -7.71 2.96
N LEU A 50 13.85 -6.72 3.79
CA LEU A 50 15.10 -5.95 3.77
C LEU A 50 16.22 -6.63 4.55
N GLU A 51 15.86 -7.45 5.52
CA GLU A 51 16.82 -8.18 6.34
C GLU A 51 17.87 -7.25 6.94
N GLU A 52 19.14 -7.47 6.64
CA GLU A 52 20.22 -6.67 7.21
C GLU A 52 20.18 -5.23 6.77
N GLN A 53 19.50 -4.95 5.69
CA GLN A 53 19.39 -3.58 5.17
C GLN A 53 18.29 -2.79 5.84
N MET A 54 17.51 -3.45 6.70
CA MET A 54 16.47 -2.75 7.44
C MET A 54 17.10 -1.83 8.48
N PRO A 55 16.81 -0.51 8.41
CA PRO A 55 17.33 0.39 9.43
C PRO A 55 16.66 0.10 10.77
N GLU A 56 17.29 0.54 11.83
CA GLU A 56 16.75 0.33 13.17
C GLU A 56 15.39 0.96 13.32
N ARG A 57 15.20 2.13 12.70
CA ARG A 57 13.93 2.82 12.71
C ARG A 57 13.68 3.41 11.32
N ALA A 58 12.43 3.38 10.92
CA ALA A 58 12.04 3.94 9.63
C ALA A 58 10.59 4.36 9.70
N VAL A 59 10.21 5.25 8.80
CA VAL A 59 8.83 5.67 8.66
C VAL A 59 8.26 4.98 7.44
N LEU A 60 7.09 4.39 7.58
CA LEU A 60 6.38 3.83 6.44
C LEU A 60 5.27 4.80 6.08
N HIS A 61 5.40 5.39 4.90
CA HIS A 61 4.42 6.34 4.40
C HIS A 61 3.56 5.65 3.36
N ILE A 62 2.28 5.54 3.63
CA ILE A 62 1.34 4.87 2.72
C ILE A 62 0.39 5.90 2.16
N LEU A 63 0.32 5.97 0.84
CA LEU A 63 -0.65 6.82 0.16
C LEU A 63 -1.63 5.90 -0.55
N ALA A 64 -2.89 5.97 -0.14
CA ALA A 64 -3.93 5.14 -0.73
C ALA A 64 -4.70 5.95 -1.76
N GLU A 65 -4.99 5.32 -2.88
CA GLU A 65 -5.66 6.01 -3.97
C GLU A 65 -6.68 5.08 -4.59
N SER A 66 -7.90 5.56 -4.73
CA SER A 66 -8.92 4.85 -5.48
C SER A 66 -9.70 5.87 -6.31
N ALA A 67 -10.25 5.40 -7.41
CA ALA A 67 -11.02 6.27 -8.28
C ALA A 67 -12.29 5.55 -8.68
N ASP A 68 -13.41 6.21 -8.49
CA ASP A 68 -14.70 5.66 -8.82
C ASP A 68 -15.45 6.67 -9.66
N GLU A 69 -16.27 6.16 -10.55
CA GLU A 69 -17.07 7.02 -11.40
C GLU A 69 -18.35 7.39 -10.67
N LEU A 70 -18.62 8.68 -10.59
CA LEU A 70 -19.87 9.15 -10.05
C LEU A 70 -20.80 9.43 -11.23
N ILE A 71 -21.94 8.78 -11.22
CA ILE A 71 -22.90 8.96 -12.28
C ILE A 71 -24.14 9.61 -11.69
N ARG A 72 -24.56 10.72 -12.28
CA ARG A 72 -25.77 11.37 -11.83
C ARG A 72 -26.96 10.55 -12.26
N GLU A 73 -27.77 10.12 -11.29
CA GLU A 73 -28.97 9.38 -11.60
C GLU A 73 -29.98 10.26 -12.33
N ALA A 74 -30.66 9.68 -13.31
CA ALA A 74 -31.66 10.40 -14.03
C ALA A 74 -32.82 10.72 -13.07
N ALA A 75 -33.29 11.96 -13.13
CA ALA A 75 -34.45 12.37 -12.32
C ALA A 75 -35.69 11.68 -12.84
N GLU A 76 -36.53 11.27 -11.93
CA GLU A 76 -37.80 10.66 -12.29
C GLU A 76 -38.86 11.71 -12.60
#